data_62f8c138a06ba8dc44add0ae9ecb5038
#
_entry.id   62f8c138a06ba8dc44add0ae9ecb5038
#
_cell.length_a   1.000
_cell.length_b   1.000
_cell.length_c   1.000
_cell.angle_alpha   90.00
_cell.angle_beta   90.00
_cell.angle_gamma   90.00
#
_symmetry.space_group_name_H-M   'P 1'
#
loop_
_entity.id
_entity.type
_entity.pdbx_description
1 polymer ?
#
loop_
_entity_poly.entity_id
_entity_poly.type
_entity_poly.pdbx_seq_one_letter_code
_entity_poly.pdbx_strand_id
1 'polypeptide(L)'
;MQKNFEEYPKYLFHEGTNIEADKLFCPKKAVIDGKKGWIFRVWAPNARDVSLVGDFNGWEVGATPMKKDDGGIWEVFVEGLKVYDAYKYAVTSKKGKTVLKADPYGLHFETTPQTASKLYDLSGYKWKDAAWLKSREEKNIYESPMNIYEVHLGSWKRHDDGNVYSYVDLADELVEYVKKMNYTHVEFMPVTEYPFDGSWGYQVTGLFAPTSRYGTPHDFMYLVDKFHKAGIGVILDWVIAHFPKDEHGLSLFDGTPCYEYSDPRKGEHYEWGTKVYDYGKPEVRSFLISAANFWATNYHIDGIRVDAVASMLYLDYCRKDGEWLPNKFGGNYNLEAKEFLQKMNVALLSAHKGFFTVAEESTAYPMITMPPDIGGLGFNFKWNMGWMNDTLSYIETDPFFRKEVHNKLTFALTYAYSENYILPLSHDEVVHGKHSLIDKIPVSYEDKFEGLKTYLGFMMTHPGKKLLFMGGEFGQFIEWRFDQGLDWLLLAYPRHKGMLEYTKDLNAFYKSTPALWSQDNRWEGFRWVSVDDNTQNVISYLRYDKSGDYVLVVLNFSPVPRKRYLMGVPELTSYKCVFSSTMKKYGGNSSYKAEYKAEKKSMHGLPFAIAVNIPGNSITIYKPENN
;
A
#
# COMPACT_ATOMS: atom_id res chain seq x y z
N MET A 1 16.03 0.43 42.19
CA MET A 1 15.45 -0.60 41.31
C MET A 1 15.01 -0.06 39.91
N GLN A 2 14.58 1.20 39.77
CA GLN A 2 14.18 1.77 38.45
C GLN A 2 15.32 1.89 37.45
N LYS A 3 16.58 2.13 37.84
CA LYS A 3 17.72 2.26 36.93
C LYS A 3 17.98 1.03 36.04
N ASN A 4 17.75 -0.18 36.52
CA ASN A 4 18.06 -1.41 35.77
C ASN A 4 17.02 -1.74 34.67
N PHE A 5 15.81 -1.23 34.76
CA PHE A 5 14.77 -1.52 33.77
C PHE A 5 14.92 -0.69 32.45
N GLU A 6 15.61 0.45 32.48
CA GLU A 6 15.83 1.28 31.29
C GLU A 6 17.14 0.94 30.55
N GLU A 7 18.10 0.30 31.18
CA GLU A 7 19.37 -0.09 30.57
C GLU A 7 19.19 -1.18 29.51
N TYR A 8 18.29 -2.14 29.73
CA TYR A 8 18.05 -3.22 28.78
C TYR A 8 17.40 -2.75 27.45
N PRO A 9 16.36 -1.90 27.43
CA PRO A 9 15.86 -1.28 26.21
C PRO A 9 16.89 -0.45 25.45
N LYS A 10 17.80 0.27 26.12
CA LYS A 10 18.90 1.00 25.51
C LYS A 10 19.89 0.05 24.85
N TYR A 11 20.27 -1.02 25.55
CA TYR A 11 21.13 -2.06 25.00
C TYR A 11 20.55 -2.65 23.71
N LEU A 12 19.27 -3.06 23.73
CA LEU A 12 18.59 -3.59 22.53
C LEU A 12 18.52 -2.56 21.40
N PHE A 13 18.36 -1.27 21.72
CA PHE A 13 18.37 -0.20 20.72
C PHE A 13 19.71 -0.12 20.00
N HIS A 14 20.81 -0.18 20.74
CA HIS A 14 22.17 -0.17 20.18
C HIS A 14 22.56 -1.48 19.49
N GLU A 15 21.93 -2.60 19.81
CA GLU A 15 22.08 -3.88 19.10
C GLU A 15 21.23 -3.97 17.80
N GLY A 16 20.31 -3.03 17.59
CA GLY A 16 19.42 -3.06 16.43
C GLY A 16 18.29 -4.08 16.53
N THR A 17 17.93 -4.48 17.74
CA THR A 17 16.93 -5.51 18.05
C THR A 17 15.75 -5.00 18.87
N ASN A 18 15.75 -3.71 19.24
CA ASN A 18 14.62 -3.11 19.94
C ASN A 18 13.47 -2.80 18.97
N ILE A 19 12.43 -3.62 19.01
CA ILE A 19 11.22 -3.42 18.19
C ILE A 19 10.17 -2.51 18.88
N GLU A 20 10.46 -2.02 20.08
CA GLU A 20 9.62 -1.15 20.91
C GLU A 20 10.38 0.09 21.39
N ALA A 21 11.25 0.66 20.54
CA ALA A 21 12.04 1.84 20.87
C ALA A 21 11.17 3.09 21.13
N ASP A 22 9.93 3.10 20.66
CA ASP A 22 8.91 4.08 21.02
C ASP A 22 8.70 4.15 22.55
N LYS A 23 8.69 3.03 23.25
CA LYS A 23 8.57 3.00 24.73
C LYS A 23 9.76 3.64 25.45
N LEU A 24 10.91 3.72 24.80
CA LEU A 24 12.10 4.41 25.30
C LEU A 24 12.09 5.89 24.95
N PHE A 25 11.80 6.24 23.70
CA PHE A 25 12.03 7.58 23.14
C PHE A 25 10.80 8.49 23.08
N CYS A 26 9.58 7.97 22.85
CA CYS A 26 8.39 8.83 22.83
C CYS A 26 8.24 9.57 24.16
N PRO A 27 7.91 10.88 24.14
CA PRO A 27 7.67 11.64 25.34
C PRO A 27 6.62 10.96 26.22
N LYS A 28 6.96 10.75 27.48
CA LYS A 28 6.09 10.03 28.43
C LYS A 28 5.94 10.74 29.76
N LYS A 29 4.74 10.68 30.32
CA LYS A 29 4.47 11.18 31.67
C LYS A 29 5.29 10.39 32.71
N ALA A 30 5.85 11.11 33.66
CA ALA A 30 6.61 10.53 34.76
C ALA A 30 6.39 11.30 36.05
N VAL A 31 6.72 10.66 37.17
CA VAL A 31 6.81 11.29 38.47
C VAL A 31 8.22 11.07 38.98
N ILE A 32 9.00 12.14 39.14
CA ILE A 32 10.37 12.12 39.64
C ILE A 32 10.41 13.01 40.88
N ASP A 33 10.90 12.46 41.99
CA ASP A 33 11.00 13.16 43.30
C ASP A 33 9.67 13.82 43.74
N GLY A 34 8.55 13.14 43.47
CA GLY A 34 7.20 13.61 43.78
C GLY A 34 6.62 14.66 42.81
N LYS A 35 7.36 15.09 41.83
CA LYS A 35 6.94 16.07 40.82
C LYS A 35 6.45 15.40 39.53
N LYS A 36 5.29 15.84 39.06
CA LYS A 36 4.69 15.35 37.79
C LYS A 36 5.26 16.11 36.62
N GLY A 37 5.65 15.41 35.57
CA GLY A 37 6.20 16.00 34.37
C GLY A 37 6.29 15.00 33.21
N TRP A 38 7.12 15.33 32.25
CA TRP A 38 7.36 14.53 31.05
C TRP A 38 8.86 14.27 30.89
N ILE A 39 9.22 13.06 30.49
CA ILE A 39 10.59 12.68 30.10
C ILE A 39 10.67 12.76 28.57
N PHE A 40 11.71 13.45 28.07
CA PHE A 40 12.07 13.53 26.66
C PHE A 40 13.42 12.85 26.45
N ARG A 41 13.55 12.09 25.36
CA ARG A 41 14.79 11.45 24.95
C ARG A 41 15.02 11.59 23.46
N VAL A 42 16.28 11.78 23.08
CA VAL A 42 16.67 11.79 21.66
C VAL A 42 18.07 11.21 21.49
N TRP A 43 18.25 10.44 20.44
CA TRP A 43 19.56 9.90 20.06
C TRP A 43 20.27 10.87 19.12
N ALA A 44 21.39 11.45 19.60
CA ALA A 44 22.22 12.40 18.88
C ALA A 44 23.68 12.21 19.30
N PRO A 45 24.34 11.11 18.89
CA PRO A 45 25.60 10.67 19.45
C PRO A 45 26.75 11.64 19.21
N ASN A 46 26.74 12.42 18.14
CA ASN A 46 27.79 13.37 17.77
C ASN A 46 27.45 14.83 18.10
N ALA A 47 26.27 15.10 18.67
CA ALA A 47 25.95 16.43 19.16
C ALA A 47 26.94 16.86 20.27
N ARG A 48 27.30 18.16 20.27
CA ARG A 48 28.03 18.77 21.39
C ARG A 48 27.08 19.07 22.54
N ASP A 49 25.92 19.67 22.26
CA ASP A 49 24.90 20.04 23.22
C ASP A 49 23.51 19.77 22.62
N VAL A 50 22.56 19.41 23.45
CA VAL A 50 21.14 19.33 23.12
C VAL A 50 20.34 20.00 24.23
N SER A 51 19.37 20.84 23.86
CA SER A 51 18.38 21.38 24.80
C SER A 51 16.97 21.24 24.23
N LEU A 52 15.98 21.08 25.11
CA LEU A 52 14.58 21.10 24.74
C LEU A 52 14.12 22.57 24.69
N VAL A 53 13.46 22.96 23.59
CA VAL A 53 12.88 24.29 23.42
C VAL A 53 11.42 24.19 23.04
N GLY A 54 10.63 25.16 23.43
CA GLY A 54 9.19 25.18 23.15
C GLY A 54 8.51 26.40 23.80
N ASP A 55 7.20 26.45 23.71
CA ASP A 55 6.40 27.55 24.28
C ASP A 55 6.65 27.72 25.79
N PHE A 56 6.93 26.63 26.49
CA PHE A 56 7.14 26.60 27.94
C PHE A 56 8.42 27.32 28.41
N ASN A 57 9.37 27.58 27.52
CA ASN A 57 10.62 28.32 27.82
C ASN A 57 10.94 29.41 26.81
N GLY A 58 9.93 29.87 26.06
CA GLY A 58 10.09 30.96 25.07
C GLY A 58 10.99 30.61 23.91
N TRP A 59 11.18 29.31 23.62
CA TRP A 59 12.07 28.81 22.54
C TRP A 59 13.55 29.18 22.75
N GLU A 60 13.94 29.48 23.99
CA GLU A 60 15.32 29.88 24.32
C GLU A 60 16.26 28.67 24.32
N VAL A 61 17.26 28.70 23.44
CA VAL A 61 18.28 27.64 23.33
C VAL A 61 19.12 27.61 24.58
N GLY A 62 19.24 26.41 25.18
CA GLY A 62 20.01 26.21 26.41
C GLY A 62 19.24 26.44 27.72
N ALA A 63 18.00 26.98 27.68
CA ALA A 63 17.20 27.17 28.89
C ALA A 63 16.78 25.85 29.54
N THR A 64 16.60 24.79 28.76
CA THR A 64 16.29 23.44 29.26
C THR A 64 17.30 22.43 28.70
N PRO A 65 18.53 22.37 29.27
CA PRO A 65 19.59 21.51 28.77
C PRO A 65 19.30 20.04 29.06
N MET A 66 19.68 19.16 28.12
CA MET A 66 19.57 17.73 28.27
C MET A 66 20.89 17.10 28.73
N LYS A 67 20.83 15.95 29.35
CA LYS A 67 22.00 15.17 29.78
C LYS A 67 22.24 14.01 28.84
N LYS A 68 23.47 13.86 28.37
CA LYS A 68 23.91 12.78 27.49
C LYS A 68 24.37 11.57 28.30
N ASP A 69 23.96 10.37 27.89
CA ASP A 69 24.57 9.13 28.37
C ASP A 69 25.72 8.65 27.46
N ASP A 70 26.37 7.53 27.84
CA ASP A 70 27.49 6.97 27.10
C ASP A 70 27.12 6.45 25.70
N GLY A 71 25.82 6.09 25.48
CA GLY A 71 25.27 5.64 24.22
C GLY A 71 24.87 6.78 23.26
N GLY A 72 25.00 8.04 23.68
CA GLY A 72 24.60 9.19 22.87
C GLY A 72 23.13 9.52 22.92
N ILE A 73 22.41 8.99 23.89
CA ILE A 73 21.02 9.34 24.17
C ILE A 73 21.02 10.53 25.13
N TRP A 74 20.28 11.57 24.76
CA TRP A 74 20.06 12.76 25.57
C TRP A 74 18.70 12.68 26.24
N GLU A 75 18.64 13.06 27.53
CA GLU A 75 17.42 12.98 28.34
C GLU A 75 17.21 14.25 29.17
N VAL A 76 15.95 14.64 29.31
CA VAL A 76 15.51 15.67 30.25
C VAL A 76 14.12 15.38 30.80
N PHE A 77 13.88 15.72 32.09
CA PHE A 77 12.57 15.76 32.69
C PHE A 77 12.09 17.21 32.82
N VAL A 78 10.85 17.48 32.38
CA VAL A 78 10.27 18.85 32.39
C VAL A 78 8.90 18.80 33.06
N GLU A 79 8.71 19.69 34.05
CA GLU A 79 7.46 19.85 34.79
C GLU A 79 6.50 20.83 34.07
N GLY A 80 5.20 20.74 34.38
CA GLY A 80 4.21 21.74 33.98
C GLY A 80 3.71 21.71 32.54
N LEU A 81 4.26 20.83 31.69
CA LEU A 81 3.84 20.71 30.29
C LEU A 81 2.45 20.10 30.15
N LYS A 82 1.75 20.52 29.11
CA LYS A 82 0.40 20.08 28.73
C LYS A 82 0.42 19.40 27.36
N VAL A 83 -0.55 18.55 27.11
CA VAL A 83 -0.84 18.04 25.78
C VAL A 83 -1.06 19.23 24.83
N TYR A 84 -0.50 19.14 23.63
CA TYR A 84 -0.40 20.15 22.57
C TYR A 84 0.67 21.25 22.75
N ASP A 85 1.41 21.30 23.88
CA ASP A 85 2.57 22.20 23.94
C ASP A 85 3.54 21.87 22.82
N ALA A 86 3.92 22.88 22.06
CA ALA A 86 4.87 22.76 20.95
C ALA A 86 6.30 22.71 21.47
N TYR A 87 7.13 21.83 20.85
CA TYR A 87 8.52 21.69 21.23
C TYR A 87 9.41 21.22 20.05
N LYS A 88 10.71 21.48 20.21
CA LYS A 88 11.80 20.92 19.36
C LYS A 88 13.02 20.61 20.20
N TYR A 89 13.92 19.82 19.62
CA TYR A 89 15.28 19.69 20.12
C TYR A 89 16.19 20.73 19.46
N ALA A 90 16.81 21.60 20.22
CA ALA A 90 17.89 22.46 19.75
C ALA A 90 19.19 21.68 19.82
N VAL A 91 19.62 21.14 18.67
CA VAL A 91 20.78 20.27 18.54
C VAL A 91 21.99 21.08 18.07
N THR A 92 23.03 21.15 18.87
CA THR A 92 24.26 21.86 18.55
C THR A 92 25.31 20.87 18.12
N SER A 93 25.78 20.99 16.89
CA SER A 93 26.84 20.15 16.32
C SER A 93 28.19 20.40 16.97
N LYS A 94 29.16 19.48 16.81
CA LYS A 94 30.56 19.70 17.22
C LYS A 94 31.18 20.96 16.60
N LYS A 95 30.70 21.42 15.44
CA LYS A 95 31.15 22.65 14.76
C LYS A 95 30.48 23.92 15.31
N GLY A 96 29.57 23.80 16.26
CA GLY A 96 28.91 24.93 16.91
C GLY A 96 27.65 25.44 16.22
N LYS A 97 27.22 24.86 15.08
CA LYS A 97 25.92 25.19 14.47
C LYS A 97 24.78 24.52 15.27
N THR A 98 23.82 25.32 15.70
CA THR A 98 22.59 24.83 16.33
C THR A 98 21.44 24.78 15.30
N VAL A 99 20.71 23.68 15.28
CA VAL A 99 19.52 23.48 14.44
C VAL A 99 18.36 23.01 15.31
N LEU A 100 17.17 23.53 15.04
CA LEU A 100 15.95 23.12 15.73
C LEU A 100 15.34 21.90 15.02
N LYS A 101 15.47 20.74 15.63
CA LYS A 101 15.00 19.44 15.11
C LYS A 101 13.64 19.06 15.69
N ALA A 102 12.72 18.61 14.84
CA ALA A 102 11.51 17.94 15.27
C ALA A 102 11.88 16.61 15.97
N ASP A 103 11.00 16.14 16.82
CA ASP A 103 11.22 14.87 17.53
C ASP A 103 11.06 13.68 16.58
N PRO A 104 12.10 12.85 16.36
CA PRO A 104 11.99 11.63 15.55
C PRO A 104 10.91 10.65 16.01
N TYR A 105 10.60 10.67 17.31
CA TYR A 105 9.57 9.85 17.95
C TYR A 105 8.33 10.66 18.35
N GLY A 106 8.14 11.85 17.76
CA GLY A 106 6.98 12.70 18.00
C GLY A 106 5.68 12.01 17.61
N LEU A 107 4.67 12.11 18.49
CA LEU A 107 3.36 11.47 18.30
C LEU A 107 2.33 12.36 17.61
N HIS A 108 2.61 13.66 17.53
CA HIS A 108 1.78 14.67 16.87
C HIS A 108 2.65 15.88 16.49
N PHE A 109 2.23 16.62 15.49
CA PHE A 109 2.98 17.75 14.96
C PHE A 109 2.07 18.95 14.71
N GLU A 110 2.67 20.12 14.54
CA GLU A 110 2.01 21.26 13.95
C GLU A 110 1.68 20.98 12.49
N THR A 111 0.59 21.59 12.02
CA THR A 111 0.25 21.53 10.60
C THR A 111 1.10 22.53 9.83
N THR A 112 1.54 22.12 8.65
CA THR A 112 2.32 22.98 7.71
C THR A 112 1.69 24.38 7.60
N PRO A 113 2.48 25.47 7.56
CA PRO A 113 3.95 25.55 7.38
C PRO A 113 4.79 25.41 8.66
N GLN A 114 4.16 25.30 9.83
CA GLN A 114 4.89 25.05 11.07
C GLN A 114 5.47 23.64 11.11
N THR A 115 6.50 23.42 11.95
CA THR A 115 7.28 22.17 11.93
C THR A 115 7.67 21.65 13.33
N ALA A 116 7.04 22.15 14.37
CA ALA A 116 7.31 21.66 15.72
C ALA A 116 6.52 20.38 16.01
N SER A 117 7.11 19.53 16.83
CA SER A 117 6.39 18.44 17.47
C SER A 117 5.45 18.99 18.52
N LYS A 118 4.28 18.37 18.67
CA LYS A 118 3.32 18.65 19.75
C LYS A 118 3.29 17.51 20.73
N LEU A 119 3.36 17.86 22.00
CA LEU A 119 3.24 16.88 23.07
C LEU A 119 1.87 16.20 23.02
N TYR A 120 1.84 14.89 22.94
CA TYR A 120 0.61 14.13 22.82
C TYR A 120 0.60 12.90 23.72
N ASP A 121 -0.58 12.50 24.17
CA ASP A 121 -0.79 11.30 25.00
C ASP A 121 -1.79 10.39 24.31
N LEU A 122 -1.33 9.24 23.83
CA LEU A 122 -2.17 8.24 23.18
C LEU A 122 -3.08 7.47 24.13
N SER A 123 -2.88 7.61 25.43
CA SER A 123 -3.69 6.89 26.42
C SER A 123 -5.16 7.34 26.39
N GLY A 124 -6.05 6.42 26.79
CA GLY A 124 -7.47 6.76 26.96
C GLY A 124 -8.37 6.42 25.77
N TYR A 125 -7.84 6.13 24.59
CA TYR A 125 -8.66 5.61 23.48
C TYR A 125 -9.21 4.22 23.82
N LYS A 126 -10.51 4.00 23.55
CA LYS A 126 -11.18 2.73 23.83
C LYS A 126 -11.52 2.04 22.52
N TRP A 127 -10.66 1.15 22.08
CA TRP A 127 -10.87 0.32 20.91
C TRP A 127 -12.13 -0.54 21.02
N LYS A 128 -12.80 -0.74 19.91
CA LYS A 128 -14.02 -1.56 19.79
C LYS A 128 -13.91 -2.61 18.69
N ASP A 129 -12.71 -2.95 18.28
CA ASP A 129 -12.35 -3.81 17.17
C ASP A 129 -11.85 -5.21 17.56
N ALA A 130 -11.98 -5.62 18.80
CA ALA A 130 -11.51 -6.92 19.31
C ALA A 130 -12.00 -8.12 18.47
N ALA A 131 -13.24 -8.05 17.96
CA ALA A 131 -13.79 -9.10 17.11
C ALA A 131 -13.08 -9.17 15.75
N TRP A 132 -12.71 -8.01 15.19
CA TRP A 132 -11.92 -7.93 13.96
C TRP A 132 -10.54 -8.52 14.15
N LEU A 133 -9.80 -8.10 15.17
CA LEU A 133 -8.45 -8.60 15.46
C LEU A 133 -8.43 -10.11 15.62
N LYS A 134 -9.40 -10.66 16.36
CA LYS A 134 -9.55 -12.12 16.49
C LYS A 134 -9.81 -12.79 15.13
N SER A 135 -10.73 -12.26 14.33
CA SER A 135 -11.03 -12.79 12.99
C SER A 135 -9.80 -12.73 12.06
N ARG A 136 -9.00 -11.66 12.17
CA ARG A 136 -7.75 -11.48 11.41
C ARG A 136 -6.74 -12.58 11.74
N GLU A 137 -6.57 -12.91 13.02
CA GLU A 137 -5.63 -13.95 13.47
C GLU A 137 -5.98 -15.34 12.95
N GLU A 138 -7.28 -15.61 12.72
CA GLU A 138 -7.80 -16.91 12.27
C GLU A 138 -7.78 -17.05 10.74
N LYS A 139 -7.64 -15.95 10.00
CA LYS A 139 -7.69 -15.93 8.54
C LYS A 139 -6.37 -16.36 7.90
N ASN A 140 -6.46 -17.24 6.90
CA ASN A 140 -5.37 -17.43 5.94
C ASN A 140 -5.48 -16.37 4.83
N ILE A 141 -4.61 -15.36 4.85
CA ILE A 141 -4.63 -14.23 3.89
C ILE A 141 -4.41 -14.68 2.44
N TYR A 142 -3.65 -15.76 2.23
CA TYR A 142 -3.39 -16.30 0.89
C TYR A 142 -4.62 -16.94 0.25
N GLU A 143 -5.50 -17.49 1.08
CA GLU A 143 -6.69 -18.25 0.69
C GLU A 143 -8.00 -17.49 0.97
N SER A 144 -7.88 -16.18 1.20
CA SER A 144 -9.00 -15.26 1.45
C SER A 144 -9.11 -14.23 0.34
N PRO A 145 -10.31 -13.71 0.07
CA PRO A 145 -10.45 -12.61 -0.88
C PRO A 145 -9.74 -11.37 -0.36
N MET A 146 -8.91 -10.75 -1.19
CA MET A 146 -8.27 -9.46 -0.92
C MET A 146 -8.46 -8.57 -2.14
N ASN A 147 -9.28 -7.54 -1.96
CA ASN A 147 -9.55 -6.50 -2.93
C ASN A 147 -9.39 -5.15 -2.22
N ILE A 148 -8.38 -4.40 -2.59
CA ILE A 148 -7.88 -3.24 -1.89
C ILE A 148 -8.35 -1.98 -2.62
N TYR A 149 -8.90 -1.04 -1.87
CA TYR A 149 -9.19 0.31 -2.33
C TYR A 149 -8.07 1.25 -1.87
N GLU A 150 -7.19 1.65 -2.78
CA GLU A 150 -6.11 2.60 -2.49
C GLU A 150 -6.66 4.01 -2.50
N VAL A 151 -6.35 4.80 -1.47
CA VAL A 151 -6.93 6.14 -1.29
C VAL A 151 -5.94 7.15 -0.74
N HIS A 152 -5.91 8.34 -1.35
CA HIS A 152 -5.29 9.54 -0.80
C HIS A 152 -6.34 10.35 -0.03
N LEU A 153 -6.21 10.42 1.30
CA LEU A 153 -7.25 10.98 2.18
C LEU A 153 -7.57 12.45 1.88
N GLY A 154 -6.56 13.25 1.51
CA GLY A 154 -6.72 14.68 1.24
C GLY A 154 -7.40 15.03 -0.09
N SER A 155 -7.62 14.04 -0.97
CA SER A 155 -8.23 14.24 -2.30
C SER A 155 -9.30 13.22 -2.67
N TRP A 156 -9.70 12.34 -1.76
CA TRP A 156 -10.87 11.49 -1.99
C TRP A 156 -12.14 12.35 -2.10
N LYS A 157 -12.36 13.21 -1.13
CA LYS A 157 -13.44 14.20 -1.11
C LYS A 157 -13.01 15.43 -0.33
N ARG A 158 -13.56 16.59 -0.66
CA ARG A 158 -13.34 17.84 0.04
C ARG A 158 -14.67 18.51 0.37
N HIS A 159 -14.66 19.39 1.36
CA HIS A 159 -15.77 20.29 1.65
C HIS A 159 -15.98 21.31 0.51
N ASP A 160 -17.15 21.90 0.44
CA ASP A 160 -17.50 22.89 -0.61
C ASP A 160 -16.58 24.14 -0.58
N ASP A 161 -15.97 24.43 0.56
CA ASP A 161 -14.98 25.51 0.72
C ASP A 161 -13.56 25.11 0.30
N GLY A 162 -13.37 23.87 -0.17
CA GLY A 162 -12.08 23.32 -0.60
C GLY A 162 -11.22 22.72 0.51
N ASN A 163 -11.63 22.78 1.78
CA ASN A 163 -10.93 22.17 2.88
C ASN A 163 -10.96 20.64 2.78
N VAL A 164 -9.89 20.00 3.26
CA VAL A 164 -9.80 18.53 3.33
C VAL A 164 -10.76 17.97 4.38
N TYR A 165 -11.23 16.75 4.16
CA TYR A 165 -11.95 16.01 5.17
C TYR A 165 -11.05 15.64 6.34
N SER A 166 -11.57 15.74 7.56
CA SER A 166 -10.90 15.22 8.75
C SER A 166 -10.97 13.69 8.81
N TYR A 167 -10.14 13.06 9.68
CA TYR A 167 -10.25 11.63 9.96
C TYR A 167 -11.65 11.22 10.41
N VAL A 168 -12.36 12.13 11.12
CA VAL A 168 -13.74 11.88 11.59
C VAL A 168 -14.72 11.93 10.43
N ASP A 169 -14.63 12.92 9.54
CA ASP A 169 -15.48 13.01 8.34
C ASP A 169 -15.28 11.77 7.44
N LEU A 170 -14.01 11.37 7.25
CA LEU A 170 -13.66 10.18 6.50
C LEU A 170 -14.19 8.89 7.15
N ALA A 171 -14.20 8.82 8.48
CA ALA A 171 -14.75 7.66 9.20
C ALA A 171 -16.26 7.50 8.97
N ASP A 172 -16.97 8.55 8.73
CA ASP A 172 -18.42 8.51 8.48
C ASP A 172 -18.75 8.27 6.99
N GLU A 173 -18.03 8.90 6.05
CA GLU A 173 -18.34 8.80 4.62
C GLU A 173 -17.52 7.74 3.86
N LEU A 174 -16.20 7.72 4.03
CA LEU A 174 -15.33 6.81 3.29
C LEU A 174 -15.57 5.34 3.69
N VAL A 175 -15.74 5.07 4.99
CA VAL A 175 -16.00 3.71 5.48
C VAL A 175 -17.26 3.12 4.87
N GLU A 176 -18.37 3.88 4.86
CA GLU A 176 -19.63 3.43 4.27
C GLU A 176 -19.51 3.26 2.75
N TYR A 177 -18.75 4.11 2.08
CA TYR A 177 -18.48 3.97 0.64
C TYR A 177 -17.71 2.68 0.33
N VAL A 178 -16.57 2.44 0.99
CA VAL A 178 -15.71 1.27 0.78
C VAL A 178 -16.49 -0.03 1.08
N LYS A 179 -17.28 -0.03 2.16
CA LYS A 179 -18.18 -1.14 2.51
C LYS A 179 -19.23 -1.41 1.44
N LYS A 180 -19.92 -0.35 0.98
CA LYS A 180 -20.95 -0.44 -0.08
C LYS A 180 -20.37 -0.95 -1.40
N MET A 181 -19.13 -0.59 -1.70
CA MET A 181 -18.40 -1.01 -2.88
C MET A 181 -17.84 -2.44 -2.77
N ASN A 182 -18.03 -3.14 -1.64
CA ASN A 182 -17.58 -4.51 -1.38
C ASN A 182 -16.06 -4.71 -1.41
N TYR A 183 -15.25 -3.68 -1.14
CA TYR A 183 -13.83 -3.86 -0.91
C TYR A 183 -13.59 -4.59 0.41
N THR A 184 -12.48 -5.29 0.51
CA THR A 184 -12.09 -6.04 1.72
C THR A 184 -11.09 -5.30 2.57
N HIS A 185 -10.30 -4.44 1.95
CA HIS A 185 -9.27 -3.62 2.58
C HIS A 185 -9.28 -2.21 1.99
N VAL A 186 -8.82 -1.27 2.77
CA VAL A 186 -8.39 0.06 2.31
C VAL A 186 -6.89 0.17 2.48
N GLU A 187 -6.20 0.79 1.51
CA GLU A 187 -4.80 1.15 1.61
C GLU A 187 -4.69 2.67 1.57
N PHE A 188 -4.19 3.25 2.66
CA PHE A 188 -3.95 4.68 2.72
C PHE A 188 -2.58 4.99 2.10
N MET A 189 -2.54 5.85 1.09
CA MET A 189 -1.31 6.53 0.70
C MET A 189 -0.69 7.17 1.95
N PRO A 190 0.63 7.49 1.97
CA PRO A 190 1.32 7.77 3.21
C PRO A 190 0.62 8.80 4.10
N VAL A 191 0.29 8.39 5.31
CA VAL A 191 -0.36 9.23 6.35
C VAL A 191 0.56 9.53 7.53
N THR A 192 1.80 9.08 7.50
CA THR A 192 2.84 9.54 8.43
C THR A 192 3.14 11.02 8.19
N GLU A 193 3.53 11.78 9.22
CA GLU A 193 3.69 13.24 9.08
C GLU A 193 4.76 13.63 8.06
N TYR A 194 4.45 14.61 7.22
CA TYR A 194 5.30 15.11 6.13
C TYR A 194 5.14 16.62 5.93
N PRO A 195 6.19 17.34 5.45
CA PRO A 195 6.17 18.80 5.36
C PRO A 195 5.58 19.35 4.06
N PHE A 196 5.55 18.56 2.97
CA PHE A 196 5.24 19.06 1.63
C PHE A 196 4.09 18.28 0.99
N ASP A 197 2.96 18.94 0.75
CA ASP A 197 1.74 18.32 0.20
C ASP A 197 1.95 17.68 -1.17
N GLY A 198 2.79 18.31 -2.03
CA GLY A 198 3.11 17.78 -3.35
C GLY A 198 3.94 16.50 -3.33
N SER A 199 4.42 16.05 -2.16
CA SER A 199 5.04 14.73 -2.01
C SER A 199 4.02 13.61 -1.83
N TRP A 200 2.73 13.92 -1.68
CA TRP A 200 1.64 12.98 -1.40
C TRP A 200 1.86 12.14 -0.13
N GLY A 201 2.76 12.60 0.76
CA GLY A 201 3.19 11.91 1.96
C GLY A 201 4.46 11.07 1.81
N TYR A 202 5.07 10.97 0.62
CA TYR A 202 6.29 10.17 0.42
C TYR A 202 7.57 10.83 0.94
N GLN A 203 7.52 12.06 1.46
CA GLN A 203 8.67 12.72 2.11
C GLN A 203 8.45 12.84 3.62
N VAL A 204 8.55 11.72 4.32
CA VAL A 204 8.20 11.57 5.73
C VAL A 204 9.21 12.26 6.64
N THR A 205 8.70 13.04 7.63
CA THR A 205 9.49 13.66 8.72
C THR A 205 9.10 13.14 10.10
N GLY A 206 7.93 12.51 10.26
CA GLY A 206 7.45 11.98 11.53
C GLY A 206 6.88 10.57 11.40
N LEU A 207 7.71 9.53 11.55
CA LEU A 207 7.31 8.13 11.35
C LEU A 207 6.33 7.60 12.40
N PHE A 208 6.20 8.22 13.59
CA PHE A 208 5.35 7.75 14.68
C PHE A 208 4.01 8.49 14.78
N ALA A 209 3.78 9.50 13.94
CA ALA A 209 2.58 10.32 13.99
C ALA A 209 1.75 10.22 12.71
N PRO A 210 0.42 10.07 12.82
CA PRO A 210 -0.47 10.37 11.70
C PRO A 210 -0.42 11.87 11.42
N THR A 211 -0.44 12.23 10.13
CA THR A 211 -0.34 13.64 9.75
C THR A 211 -1.45 14.48 10.38
N SER A 212 -1.05 15.62 10.91
CA SER A 212 -1.96 16.58 11.56
C SER A 212 -2.96 17.27 10.60
N ARG A 213 -2.76 17.10 9.29
CA ARG A 213 -3.62 17.67 8.24
C ARG A 213 -5.09 17.26 8.36
N TYR A 214 -5.32 16.06 8.86
CA TYR A 214 -6.67 15.46 8.93
C TYR A 214 -7.19 15.32 10.36
N GLY A 215 -6.42 15.74 11.38
CA GLY A 215 -6.84 15.67 12.78
C GLY A 215 -5.78 15.16 13.74
N THR A 216 -6.24 14.60 14.84
CA THR A 216 -5.38 14.10 15.91
C THR A 216 -5.09 12.59 15.77
N PRO A 217 -4.08 12.07 16.49
CA PRO A 217 -3.86 10.63 16.60
C PRO A 217 -5.09 9.83 17.06
N HIS A 218 -5.89 10.35 18.00
CA HIS A 218 -7.14 9.69 18.41
C HIS A 218 -8.21 9.68 17.31
N ASP A 219 -8.26 10.71 16.47
CA ASP A 219 -9.18 10.73 15.32
C ASP A 219 -8.78 9.69 14.28
N PHE A 220 -7.48 9.48 14.08
CA PHE A 220 -7.00 8.39 13.23
C PHE A 220 -7.33 7.01 13.80
N MET A 221 -7.17 6.80 15.14
CA MET A 221 -7.63 5.56 15.79
C MET A 221 -9.13 5.34 15.57
N TYR A 222 -9.93 6.41 15.63
CA TYR A 222 -11.37 6.33 15.37
C TYR A 222 -11.68 5.90 13.93
N LEU A 223 -10.94 6.41 12.95
CA LEU A 223 -11.09 6.02 11.54
C LEU A 223 -10.79 4.51 11.36
N VAL A 224 -9.69 4.01 11.92
CA VAL A 224 -9.32 2.59 11.85
C VAL A 224 -10.37 1.71 12.54
N ASP A 225 -10.81 2.08 13.76
CA ASP A 225 -11.83 1.35 14.52
C ASP A 225 -13.17 1.26 13.73
N LYS A 226 -13.52 2.30 12.97
CA LYS A 226 -14.70 2.29 12.09
C LYS A 226 -14.55 1.33 10.91
N PHE A 227 -13.39 1.29 10.26
CA PHE A 227 -13.11 0.30 9.21
C PHE A 227 -13.20 -1.12 9.73
N HIS A 228 -12.59 -1.42 10.88
CA HIS A 228 -12.65 -2.74 11.50
C HIS A 228 -14.07 -3.16 11.84
N LYS A 229 -14.89 -2.26 12.38
CA LYS A 229 -16.33 -2.54 12.61
C LYS A 229 -17.11 -2.79 11.33
N ALA A 230 -16.69 -2.20 10.22
CA ALA A 230 -17.29 -2.46 8.91
C ALA A 230 -16.81 -3.78 8.28
N GLY A 231 -15.85 -4.48 8.91
CA GLY A 231 -15.25 -5.72 8.41
C GLY A 231 -14.22 -5.48 7.31
N ILE A 232 -13.52 -4.33 7.34
CA ILE A 232 -12.56 -3.88 6.33
C ILE A 232 -11.20 -3.71 7.01
N GLY A 233 -10.15 -4.33 6.45
CA GLY A 233 -8.77 -4.19 6.90
C GLY A 233 -8.15 -2.87 6.45
N VAL A 234 -7.16 -2.39 7.21
CA VAL A 234 -6.45 -1.13 6.95
C VAL A 234 -4.97 -1.40 6.69
N ILE A 235 -4.50 -0.99 5.51
CA ILE A 235 -3.11 -1.07 5.08
C ILE A 235 -2.54 0.35 5.04
N LEU A 236 -1.29 0.51 5.46
CA LEU A 236 -0.56 1.77 5.26
C LEU A 236 0.48 1.63 4.17
N ASP A 237 0.57 2.64 3.34
CA ASP A 237 1.73 2.86 2.49
C ASP A 237 2.89 3.37 3.35
N TRP A 238 4.00 2.62 3.39
CA TRP A 238 5.05 2.71 4.38
C TRP A 238 6.40 3.11 3.77
N VAL A 239 6.79 4.36 3.98
CA VAL A 239 7.95 4.96 3.35
C VAL A 239 9.17 4.88 4.28
N ILE A 240 10.07 3.92 4.01
CA ILE A 240 11.33 3.71 4.73
C ILE A 240 12.54 3.57 3.80
N ALA A 241 12.33 3.79 2.51
CA ALA A 241 13.42 3.80 1.54
C ALA A 241 14.26 5.09 1.65
N HIS A 242 13.61 6.20 1.97
CA HIS A 242 14.22 7.51 1.98
C HIS A 242 13.48 8.49 2.90
N PHE A 243 14.06 9.68 3.11
CA PHE A 243 13.47 10.79 3.83
C PHE A 243 13.96 12.14 3.28
N PRO A 244 13.21 13.26 3.48
CA PRO A 244 13.55 14.56 2.90
C PRO A 244 14.76 15.22 3.58
N LYS A 245 15.34 16.20 2.90
CA LYS A 245 16.51 16.97 3.39
C LYS A 245 16.12 18.17 4.26
N ASP A 246 14.86 18.32 4.61
CA ASP A 246 14.35 19.41 5.44
C ASP A 246 15.17 19.53 6.73
N GLU A 247 15.62 20.76 7.05
CA GLU A 247 16.56 20.99 8.15
C GLU A 247 15.99 20.61 9.53
N HIS A 248 14.66 20.71 9.69
CA HIS A 248 13.98 20.31 10.92
C HIS A 248 13.82 18.80 11.04
N GLY A 249 13.96 18.02 9.96
CA GLY A 249 13.80 16.57 9.93
C GLY A 249 15.08 15.81 10.31
N LEU A 250 15.18 14.57 9.80
CA LEU A 250 16.26 13.65 10.19
C LEU A 250 17.63 13.94 9.55
N SER A 251 17.65 14.64 8.41
CA SER A 251 18.90 14.89 7.67
C SER A 251 19.93 15.60 8.52
N LEU A 252 21.14 15.03 8.59
CA LEU A 252 22.26 15.54 9.41
C LEU A 252 21.83 15.89 10.85
N PHE A 253 21.11 14.96 11.50
CA PHE A 253 20.36 15.23 12.73
C PHE A 253 21.20 15.87 13.83
N ASP A 254 22.43 15.38 14.04
CA ASP A 254 23.38 15.90 15.02
C ASP A 254 24.55 16.70 14.39
N GLY A 255 24.35 17.13 13.13
CA GLY A 255 25.38 17.78 12.31
C GLY A 255 26.27 16.79 11.55
N THR A 256 25.98 15.49 11.67
CA THR A 256 26.61 14.39 10.93
C THR A 256 25.54 13.48 10.30
N PRO A 257 25.88 12.57 9.38
CA PRO A 257 24.99 11.53 8.87
C PRO A 257 24.57 10.56 10.00
N CYS A 258 23.55 10.94 10.77
CA CYS A 258 23.07 10.20 11.93
C CYS A 258 22.16 9.02 11.50
N TYR A 259 21.15 9.30 10.70
CA TYR A 259 20.18 8.32 10.20
C TYR A 259 20.50 7.83 8.78
N GLU A 260 21.22 8.60 8.00
CA GLU A 260 21.60 8.32 6.62
C GLU A 260 22.99 7.71 6.49
N TYR A 261 23.26 7.08 5.34
CA TYR A 261 24.62 6.69 4.96
C TYR A 261 25.52 7.92 4.79
N SER A 262 26.79 7.77 5.19
CA SER A 262 27.76 8.88 5.17
C SER A 262 28.25 9.24 3.77
N ASP A 263 28.41 8.25 2.89
CA ASP A 263 28.82 8.47 1.50
C ASP A 263 27.59 8.81 0.64
N PRO A 264 27.55 9.97 -0.05
CA PRO A 264 26.38 10.37 -0.83
C PRO A 264 26.07 9.41 -1.99
N ARG A 265 27.05 8.66 -2.51
CA ARG A 265 26.83 7.62 -3.54
C ARG A 265 25.98 6.46 -3.03
N LYS A 266 25.81 6.32 -1.73
CA LYS A 266 24.92 5.35 -1.08
C LYS A 266 23.77 6.03 -0.33
N GLY A 267 24.04 7.24 0.20
CA GLY A 267 23.16 7.98 1.13
C GLY A 267 22.21 8.98 0.49
N GLU A 268 22.18 9.12 -0.85
CA GLU A 268 21.27 10.05 -1.53
C GLU A 268 20.58 9.42 -2.73
N HIS A 269 19.30 9.72 -2.90
CA HIS A 269 18.57 9.56 -4.16
C HIS A 269 18.57 10.90 -4.90
N TYR A 270 19.41 11.02 -5.92
CA TYR A 270 19.58 12.28 -6.66
C TYR A 270 18.31 12.72 -7.37
N GLU A 271 17.58 11.80 -8.00
CA GLU A 271 16.34 12.09 -8.73
C GLU A 271 15.22 12.58 -7.81
N TRP A 272 15.13 12.03 -6.60
CA TRP A 272 14.09 12.40 -5.62
C TRP A 272 14.53 13.53 -4.67
N GLY A 273 15.82 13.88 -4.69
CA GLY A 273 16.40 14.89 -3.79
C GLY A 273 16.39 14.49 -2.32
N THR A 274 16.31 13.20 -2.00
CA THR A 274 16.14 12.66 -0.65
C THR A 274 17.39 11.97 -0.12
N LYS A 275 17.42 11.68 1.19
CA LYS A 275 18.43 10.86 1.87
C LYS A 275 17.97 9.41 1.95
N VAL A 276 18.94 8.48 1.99
CA VAL A 276 18.71 7.05 2.18
C VAL A 276 19.10 6.66 3.60
N TYR A 277 18.21 5.94 4.30
CA TYR A 277 18.50 5.42 5.63
C TYR A 277 19.71 4.47 5.63
N ASP A 278 20.55 4.56 6.68
CA ASP A 278 21.65 3.64 6.88
C ASP A 278 21.17 2.34 7.54
N TYR A 279 20.76 1.38 6.72
CA TYR A 279 20.27 0.08 7.20
C TYR A 279 21.36 -0.77 7.88
N GLY A 280 22.64 -0.35 7.78
CA GLY A 280 23.75 -0.97 8.47
C GLY A 280 23.86 -0.58 9.93
N LYS A 281 23.32 0.61 10.32
CA LYS A 281 23.33 1.08 11.70
C LYS A 281 22.29 0.36 12.56
N PRO A 282 22.70 -0.25 13.68
CA PRO A 282 21.77 -0.91 14.59
C PRO A 282 20.65 0.00 15.08
N GLU A 283 20.98 1.23 15.48
CA GLU A 283 20.00 2.20 16.00
C GLU A 283 18.96 2.60 14.96
N VAL A 284 19.37 2.73 13.70
CA VAL A 284 18.46 3.02 12.58
C VAL A 284 17.53 1.83 12.32
N ARG A 285 18.04 0.59 12.42
CA ARG A 285 17.21 -0.63 12.35
C ARG A 285 16.16 -0.64 13.46
N SER A 286 16.57 -0.39 14.71
CA SER A 286 15.63 -0.30 15.85
C SER A 286 14.59 0.79 15.63
N PHE A 287 14.98 1.97 15.14
CA PHE A 287 14.08 3.08 14.84
C PHE A 287 13.00 2.67 13.80
N LEU A 288 13.42 2.14 12.66
CA LEU A 288 12.52 1.81 11.54
C LEU A 288 11.58 0.63 11.87
N ILE A 289 12.11 -0.43 12.51
CA ILE A 289 11.29 -1.59 12.90
C ILE A 289 10.29 -1.20 13.99
N SER A 290 10.75 -0.42 15.00
CA SER A 290 9.86 0.08 16.05
C SER A 290 8.75 0.96 15.52
N ALA A 291 9.02 1.78 14.49
CA ALA A 291 7.99 2.61 13.89
C ALA A 291 6.87 1.75 13.28
N ALA A 292 7.21 0.73 12.49
CA ALA A 292 6.20 -0.17 11.92
C ALA A 292 5.45 -0.98 13.00
N ASN A 293 6.18 -1.48 14.02
CA ASN A 293 5.58 -2.16 15.18
C ASN A 293 4.65 -1.25 15.98
N PHE A 294 5.01 0.02 16.13
CA PHE A 294 4.21 1.03 16.81
C PHE A 294 2.85 1.23 16.14
N TRP A 295 2.80 1.31 14.81
CA TRP A 295 1.55 1.45 14.06
C TRP A 295 0.67 0.19 14.17
N ALA A 296 1.26 -0.99 14.10
CA ALA A 296 0.53 -2.24 14.31
C ALA A 296 -0.05 -2.35 15.73
N THR A 297 0.72 -1.89 16.75
CA THR A 297 0.35 -1.99 18.18
C THR A 297 -0.63 -0.91 18.62
N ASN A 298 -0.39 0.35 18.23
CA ASN A 298 -1.13 1.49 18.77
C ASN A 298 -2.28 1.95 17.87
N TYR A 299 -2.15 1.76 16.53
CA TYR A 299 -3.18 2.13 15.56
C TYR A 299 -3.90 0.92 14.96
N HIS A 300 -3.56 -0.30 15.39
CA HIS A 300 -4.19 -1.57 14.98
C HIS A 300 -4.24 -1.82 13.47
N ILE A 301 -3.35 -1.20 12.69
CA ILE A 301 -3.30 -1.46 11.24
C ILE A 301 -3.08 -2.95 10.94
N ASP A 302 -3.58 -3.42 9.80
CA ASP A 302 -3.57 -4.83 9.42
C ASP A 302 -2.37 -5.21 8.55
N GLY A 303 -1.76 -4.23 7.91
CA GLY A 303 -0.58 -4.45 7.08
C GLY A 303 0.10 -3.17 6.65
N ILE A 304 1.28 -3.33 6.07
CA ILE A 304 2.05 -2.25 5.43
C ILE A 304 2.43 -2.63 4.01
N ARG A 305 2.32 -1.67 3.11
CA ARG A 305 2.94 -1.72 1.78
C ARG A 305 4.23 -0.93 1.84
N VAL A 306 5.37 -1.58 1.70
CA VAL A 306 6.69 -0.93 1.73
C VAL A 306 6.99 -0.34 0.37
N ASP A 307 7.12 0.98 0.34
CA ASP A 307 7.40 1.79 -0.83
C ASP A 307 8.82 1.58 -1.33
N ALA A 308 8.98 1.55 -2.66
CA ALA A 308 10.25 1.61 -3.36
C ALA A 308 11.32 0.59 -2.88
N VAL A 309 10.93 -0.65 -2.60
CA VAL A 309 11.83 -1.70 -2.12
C VAL A 309 13.01 -1.94 -3.09
N ALA A 310 12.79 -1.81 -4.40
CA ALA A 310 13.87 -1.89 -5.39
C ALA A 310 14.99 -0.88 -5.12
N SER A 311 14.65 0.36 -4.73
CA SER A 311 15.62 1.40 -4.41
C SER A 311 16.44 1.09 -3.16
N MET A 312 15.91 0.27 -2.25
CA MET A 312 16.61 -0.19 -1.07
C MET A 312 17.59 -1.32 -1.40
N LEU A 313 17.19 -2.25 -2.29
CA LEU A 313 17.92 -3.47 -2.61
C LEU A 313 19.09 -3.26 -3.57
N TYR A 314 19.02 -2.24 -4.44
CA TYR A 314 20.02 -2.02 -5.48
C TYR A 314 20.80 -0.73 -5.21
N LEU A 315 22.14 -0.88 -5.04
CA LEU A 315 23.07 0.22 -4.81
C LEU A 315 23.22 1.16 -6.03
N ASP A 316 22.94 0.64 -7.22
CA ASP A 316 22.99 1.34 -8.51
C ASP A 316 21.60 1.84 -8.98
N TYR A 317 20.56 1.73 -8.14
CA TYR A 317 19.20 2.15 -8.50
C TYR A 317 19.17 3.63 -8.92
N CYS A 318 18.73 3.90 -10.15
CA CYS A 318 18.69 5.25 -10.77
C CYS A 318 20.03 6.01 -10.65
N ARG A 319 21.16 5.32 -10.75
CA ARG A 319 22.52 5.91 -10.71
C ARG A 319 23.33 5.53 -11.93
N LYS A 320 24.19 6.43 -12.38
CA LYS A 320 25.12 6.20 -13.48
C LYS A 320 26.37 5.47 -12.99
N ASP A 321 27.13 4.94 -13.92
CA ASP A 321 28.44 4.36 -13.63
C ASP A 321 29.34 5.37 -12.90
N GLY A 322 29.93 4.94 -11.78
CA GLY A 322 30.74 5.79 -10.90
C GLY A 322 29.98 6.61 -9.86
N GLU A 323 28.65 6.67 -9.93
CA GLU A 323 27.79 7.36 -8.96
C GLU A 323 27.26 6.46 -7.83
N TRP A 324 27.69 5.22 -7.77
CA TRP A 324 27.32 4.26 -6.74
C TRP A 324 28.52 3.48 -6.20
N LEU A 325 28.36 2.81 -5.06
CA LEU A 325 29.38 2.00 -4.41
C LEU A 325 28.97 0.52 -4.43
N PRO A 326 29.85 -0.38 -4.91
CA PRO A 326 29.59 -1.80 -4.82
C PRO A 326 29.59 -2.29 -3.36
N ASN A 327 28.90 -3.38 -3.09
CA ASN A 327 28.96 -4.06 -1.80
C ASN A 327 30.35 -4.73 -1.60
N LYS A 328 30.58 -5.30 -0.41
CA LYS A 328 31.85 -5.95 -0.03
C LYS A 328 32.29 -7.12 -0.93
N PHE A 329 31.41 -7.61 -1.80
CA PHE A 329 31.68 -8.66 -2.78
C PHE A 329 31.81 -8.13 -4.21
N GLY A 330 31.75 -6.81 -4.40
CA GLY A 330 31.81 -6.15 -5.71
C GLY A 330 30.48 -6.08 -6.48
N GLY A 331 29.39 -6.57 -5.92
CA GLY A 331 28.05 -6.55 -6.54
C GLY A 331 27.24 -5.29 -6.20
N ASN A 332 26.10 -5.16 -6.87
CA ASN A 332 25.20 -4.02 -6.74
C ASN A 332 24.08 -4.21 -5.71
N TYR A 333 23.95 -5.37 -5.03
CA TYR A 333 22.96 -5.56 -3.99
C TYR A 333 23.35 -4.89 -2.68
N ASN A 334 22.40 -4.17 -2.06
CA ASN A 334 22.54 -3.63 -0.71
C ASN A 334 22.27 -4.74 0.32
N LEU A 335 23.34 -5.37 0.79
CA LEU A 335 23.25 -6.50 1.72
C LEU A 335 22.68 -6.09 3.09
N GLU A 336 22.92 -4.84 3.51
CA GLU A 336 22.40 -4.28 4.76
C GLU A 336 20.90 -4.06 4.70
N ALA A 337 20.40 -3.54 3.57
CA ALA A 337 18.96 -3.39 3.33
C ALA A 337 18.26 -4.74 3.24
N LYS A 338 18.88 -5.73 2.57
CA LYS A 338 18.36 -7.12 2.55
C LYS A 338 18.17 -7.66 3.97
N GLU A 339 19.23 -7.60 4.79
CA GLU A 339 19.19 -8.08 6.17
C GLU A 339 18.16 -7.32 7.02
N PHE A 340 18.07 -6.00 6.84
CA PHE A 340 17.08 -5.16 7.50
C PHE A 340 15.64 -5.59 7.16
N LEU A 341 15.31 -5.76 5.87
CA LEU A 341 13.97 -6.18 5.43
C LEU A 341 13.59 -7.56 5.98
N GLN A 342 14.54 -8.50 5.99
CA GLN A 342 14.34 -9.82 6.60
C GLN A 342 14.02 -9.71 8.10
N LYS A 343 14.80 -8.93 8.84
CA LYS A 343 14.59 -8.71 10.28
C LYS A 343 13.26 -8.00 10.56
N MET A 344 12.91 -7.00 9.76
CA MET A 344 11.64 -6.27 9.88
C MET A 344 10.44 -7.23 9.70
N ASN A 345 10.43 -8.02 8.62
CA ASN A 345 9.36 -8.95 8.35
C ASN A 345 9.23 -10.01 9.45
N VAL A 346 10.34 -10.60 9.89
CA VAL A 346 10.34 -11.57 11.00
C VAL A 346 9.79 -10.95 12.28
N ALA A 347 10.23 -9.74 12.65
CA ALA A 347 9.81 -9.08 13.85
C ALA A 347 8.29 -8.77 13.85
N LEU A 348 7.79 -8.17 12.76
CA LEU A 348 6.39 -7.76 12.66
C LEU A 348 5.44 -8.97 12.58
N LEU A 349 5.76 -9.95 11.73
CA LEU A 349 4.91 -11.13 11.54
C LEU A 349 4.91 -12.07 12.75
N SER A 350 5.98 -12.07 13.56
CA SER A 350 6.03 -12.82 14.81
C SER A 350 5.28 -12.13 15.94
N ALA A 351 5.30 -10.79 15.97
CA ALA A 351 4.65 -10.02 17.03
C ALA A 351 3.13 -9.89 16.81
N HIS A 352 2.65 -9.88 15.57
CA HIS A 352 1.27 -9.57 15.22
C HIS A 352 0.66 -10.65 14.31
N LYS A 353 -0.10 -11.57 14.87
CA LYS A 353 -0.80 -12.60 14.10
C LYS A 353 -1.80 -11.98 13.12
N GLY A 354 -1.78 -12.45 11.88
CA GLY A 354 -2.65 -11.96 10.80
C GLY A 354 -2.25 -10.60 10.22
N PHE A 355 -1.20 -9.96 10.76
CA PHE A 355 -0.55 -8.83 10.11
C PHE A 355 0.19 -9.29 8.85
N PHE A 356 0.29 -8.43 7.83
CA PHE A 356 0.99 -8.77 6.60
C PHE A 356 1.79 -7.60 6.03
N THR A 357 2.77 -7.95 5.20
CA THR A 357 3.63 -6.99 4.53
C THR A 357 3.60 -7.19 3.03
N VAL A 358 3.61 -6.08 2.30
CA VAL A 358 3.58 -6.02 0.83
C VAL A 358 4.81 -5.27 0.34
N ALA A 359 5.52 -5.79 -0.65
CA ALA A 359 6.64 -5.09 -1.27
C ALA A 359 6.20 -4.43 -2.59
N GLU A 360 6.47 -3.13 -2.72
CA GLU A 360 6.58 -2.53 -4.05
C GLU A 360 8.00 -2.76 -4.55
N GLU A 361 8.16 -3.74 -5.41
CA GLU A 361 9.43 -4.10 -6.00
C GLU A 361 9.23 -4.38 -7.50
N SER A 362 9.78 -3.53 -8.35
CA SER A 362 9.53 -3.51 -9.79
C SER A 362 10.52 -4.33 -10.62
N THR A 363 11.54 -4.92 -9.97
CA THR A 363 12.60 -5.67 -10.65
C THR A 363 12.39 -7.17 -10.61
N ALA A 364 13.32 -7.92 -11.19
CA ALA A 364 13.38 -9.38 -11.12
C ALA A 364 14.14 -9.89 -9.87
N TYR A 365 14.22 -9.10 -8.79
CA TYR A 365 14.84 -9.58 -7.55
C TYR A 365 14.10 -10.82 -7.04
N PRO A 366 14.80 -11.94 -6.79
CA PRO A 366 14.14 -13.20 -6.49
C PRO A 366 13.71 -13.29 -5.03
N MET A 367 12.72 -14.16 -4.77
CA MET A 367 12.36 -14.64 -3.43
C MET A 367 11.88 -13.50 -2.48
N ILE A 368 11.21 -12.50 -3.02
CA ILE A 368 10.65 -11.39 -2.21
C ILE A 368 9.65 -11.95 -1.18
N THR A 369 8.77 -12.87 -1.61
CA THR A 369 7.71 -13.44 -0.77
C THR A 369 8.05 -14.81 -0.18
N MET A 370 9.29 -15.24 -0.31
CA MET A 370 9.77 -16.48 0.31
C MET A 370 10.30 -16.21 1.72
N PRO A 371 10.23 -17.21 2.62
CA PRO A 371 10.73 -17.05 3.99
C PRO A 371 12.23 -16.76 4.07
N PRO A 372 12.67 -15.97 5.10
CA PRO A 372 14.09 -15.62 5.29
C PRO A 372 15.03 -16.81 5.54
N ASP A 373 14.55 -17.88 6.15
CA ASP A 373 15.34 -19.10 6.44
C ASP A 373 15.82 -19.83 5.19
N ILE A 374 15.13 -19.69 4.06
CA ILE A 374 15.57 -20.19 2.75
C ILE A 374 16.18 -19.09 1.87
N GLY A 375 16.43 -17.90 2.43
CA GLY A 375 17.11 -16.79 1.75
C GLY A 375 16.18 -15.70 1.17
N GLY A 376 14.86 -15.84 1.31
CA GLY A 376 13.88 -14.85 0.89
C GLY A 376 13.85 -13.60 1.78
N LEU A 377 13.04 -12.60 1.41
CA LEU A 377 12.88 -11.37 2.19
C LEU A 377 11.77 -11.46 3.24
N GLY A 378 10.85 -12.42 3.13
CA GLY A 378 9.79 -12.65 4.11
C GLY A 378 8.54 -11.77 3.96
N PHE A 379 8.38 -11.03 2.87
CA PHE A 379 7.11 -10.36 2.58
C PHE A 379 5.99 -11.37 2.33
N ASN A 380 4.76 -11.00 2.66
CA ASN A 380 3.61 -11.84 2.33
C ASN A 380 3.23 -11.70 0.86
N PHE A 381 3.28 -10.49 0.33
CA PHE A 381 2.92 -10.19 -1.04
C PHE A 381 3.92 -9.25 -1.72
N LYS A 382 3.86 -9.25 -3.05
CA LYS A 382 4.57 -8.32 -3.92
C LYS A 382 3.60 -7.75 -4.96
N TRP A 383 3.70 -6.45 -5.28
CA TRP A 383 2.99 -5.88 -6.42
C TRP A 383 3.50 -6.48 -7.73
N ASN A 384 2.58 -6.90 -8.61
CA ASN A 384 2.92 -7.41 -9.94
C ASN A 384 3.02 -6.24 -10.94
N MET A 385 4.14 -5.53 -10.90
CA MET A 385 4.38 -4.39 -11.79
C MET A 385 4.50 -4.84 -13.26
N GLY A 386 4.98 -6.04 -13.52
CA GLY A 386 5.04 -6.62 -14.87
C GLY A 386 3.66 -6.81 -15.49
N TRP A 387 2.73 -7.42 -14.75
CA TRP A 387 1.33 -7.55 -15.18
C TRP A 387 0.70 -6.19 -15.44
N MET A 388 0.91 -5.23 -14.54
CA MET A 388 0.37 -3.87 -14.65
C MET A 388 0.88 -3.19 -15.91
N ASN A 389 2.19 -3.13 -16.13
CA ASN A 389 2.79 -2.49 -17.30
C ASN A 389 2.33 -3.13 -18.61
N ASP A 390 2.34 -4.45 -18.71
CA ASP A 390 1.94 -5.18 -19.90
C ASP A 390 0.47 -4.94 -20.26
N THR A 391 -0.40 -5.06 -19.26
CA THR A 391 -1.85 -4.95 -19.51
C THR A 391 -2.30 -3.52 -19.75
N LEU A 392 -1.70 -2.52 -19.10
CA LEU A 392 -1.93 -1.11 -19.41
C LEU A 392 -1.48 -0.79 -20.83
N SER A 393 -0.28 -1.20 -21.21
CA SER A 393 0.20 -1.02 -22.59
C SER A 393 -0.70 -1.72 -23.62
N TYR A 394 -1.30 -2.86 -23.26
CA TYR A 394 -2.28 -3.53 -24.13
C TYR A 394 -3.55 -2.70 -24.32
N ILE A 395 -4.15 -2.17 -23.25
CA ILE A 395 -5.40 -1.40 -23.37
C ILE A 395 -5.19 -0.04 -24.03
N GLU A 396 -3.99 0.54 -23.93
CA GLU A 396 -3.59 1.77 -24.62
C GLU A 396 -3.39 1.56 -26.13
N THR A 397 -3.24 0.31 -26.58
CA THR A 397 -3.13 -0.02 -27.99
C THR A 397 -4.51 0.07 -28.66
N ASP A 398 -4.57 0.74 -29.82
CA ASP A 398 -5.78 0.78 -30.65
C ASP A 398 -6.31 -0.65 -30.89
N PRO A 399 -7.61 -0.91 -30.74
CA PRO A 399 -8.20 -2.25 -30.91
C PRO A 399 -7.83 -2.97 -32.19
N PHE A 400 -7.60 -2.23 -33.28
CA PHE A 400 -7.18 -2.81 -34.57
C PHE A 400 -5.80 -3.46 -34.53
N PHE A 401 -4.87 -2.91 -33.72
CA PHE A 401 -3.50 -3.40 -33.57
C PHE A 401 -3.30 -4.36 -32.39
N ARG A 402 -4.28 -4.56 -31.51
CA ARG A 402 -4.17 -5.41 -30.32
C ARG A 402 -3.76 -6.85 -30.62
N LYS A 403 -4.08 -7.37 -31.81
CA LYS A 403 -3.64 -8.70 -32.26
C LYS A 403 -2.12 -8.89 -32.24
N GLU A 404 -1.36 -7.80 -32.44
CA GLU A 404 0.11 -7.82 -32.52
C GLU A 404 0.77 -7.83 -31.14
N VAL A 405 0.03 -7.41 -30.12
CA VAL A 405 0.49 -7.31 -28.72
C VAL A 405 -0.29 -8.22 -27.76
N HIS A 406 -0.99 -9.22 -28.30
CA HIS A 406 -1.85 -10.14 -27.55
C HIS A 406 -1.12 -10.84 -26.37
N ASN A 407 0.16 -11.14 -26.56
CA ASN A 407 1.00 -11.73 -25.55
C ASN A 407 1.11 -10.89 -24.25
N LYS A 408 0.88 -9.59 -24.29
CA LYS A 408 0.85 -8.73 -23.08
C LYS A 408 -0.28 -9.10 -22.12
N LEU A 409 -1.35 -9.75 -22.58
CA LEU A 409 -2.41 -10.28 -21.72
C LEU A 409 -2.02 -11.62 -21.06
N THR A 410 -1.16 -12.39 -21.71
CA THR A 410 -0.94 -13.80 -21.35
C THR A 410 0.42 -14.05 -20.70
N PHE A 411 1.41 -13.18 -20.93
CA PHE A 411 2.78 -13.34 -20.49
C PHE A 411 2.90 -13.42 -18.96
N ALA A 412 2.14 -12.64 -18.22
CA ALA A 412 2.20 -12.61 -16.76
C ALA A 412 1.90 -13.97 -16.11
N LEU A 413 1.14 -14.86 -16.77
CA LEU A 413 0.89 -16.22 -16.27
C LEU A 413 2.15 -17.08 -16.25
N THR A 414 3.18 -16.77 -17.03
CA THR A 414 4.44 -17.54 -17.04
C THR A 414 5.18 -17.47 -15.72
N TYR A 415 4.97 -16.38 -14.94
CA TYR A 415 5.59 -16.16 -13.64
C TYR A 415 4.61 -15.91 -12.50
N ALA A 416 3.30 -16.03 -12.74
CA ALA A 416 2.24 -15.68 -11.78
C ALA A 416 2.34 -16.41 -10.43
N TYR A 417 3.09 -17.51 -10.36
CA TYR A 417 3.26 -18.34 -9.16
C TYR A 417 4.70 -18.34 -8.63
N SER A 418 5.56 -17.45 -9.15
CA SER A 418 6.93 -17.29 -8.63
C SER A 418 6.96 -16.52 -7.30
N GLU A 419 5.97 -15.67 -7.09
CA GLU A 419 5.76 -14.87 -5.88
C GLU A 419 4.25 -14.84 -5.54
N ASN A 420 3.89 -14.36 -4.36
CA ASN A 420 2.51 -14.07 -4.01
C ASN A 420 2.15 -12.66 -4.46
N TYR A 421 1.40 -12.52 -5.54
CA TYR A 421 1.17 -11.25 -6.19
C TYR A 421 -0.12 -10.54 -5.78
N ILE A 422 -0.04 -9.21 -5.71
CA ILE A 422 -1.16 -8.27 -5.80
C ILE A 422 -1.09 -7.61 -7.18
N LEU A 423 -2.20 -7.52 -7.89
CA LEU A 423 -2.31 -6.84 -9.18
C LEU A 423 -2.64 -5.36 -8.94
N PRO A 424 -1.68 -4.42 -9.09
CA PRO A 424 -1.89 -3.04 -8.75
C PRO A 424 -2.36 -2.24 -9.97
N LEU A 425 -3.47 -1.53 -9.82
CA LEU A 425 -3.79 -0.35 -10.62
C LEU A 425 -3.75 0.85 -9.69
N SER A 426 -2.53 1.28 -9.37
CA SER A 426 -2.23 2.22 -8.30
C SER A 426 -2.29 3.69 -8.75
N HIS A 427 -2.09 4.60 -7.79
CA HIS A 427 -2.03 6.04 -8.02
C HIS A 427 -0.99 6.46 -9.06
N ASP A 428 0.17 5.81 -9.08
CA ASP A 428 1.27 6.14 -9.99
C ASP A 428 0.89 6.01 -11.48
N GLU A 429 -0.12 5.21 -11.79
CA GLU A 429 -0.52 4.96 -13.17
C GLU A 429 -1.53 5.97 -13.71
N VAL A 430 -1.98 6.91 -12.90
CA VAL A 430 -3.02 7.90 -13.26
C VAL A 430 -2.61 9.35 -13.01
N VAL A 431 -1.32 9.63 -13.08
CA VAL A 431 -0.69 10.94 -12.84
C VAL A 431 0.39 11.24 -13.89
N HIS A 432 0.88 12.47 -13.89
CA HIS A 432 2.06 12.91 -14.65
C HIS A 432 2.00 12.67 -16.17
N GLY A 433 0.84 12.88 -16.79
CA GLY A 433 0.63 12.73 -18.22
C GLY A 433 0.41 11.29 -18.65
N LYS A 434 0.18 10.36 -17.70
CA LYS A 434 -0.15 8.95 -17.99
C LYS A 434 -1.63 8.72 -18.30
N HIS A 435 -2.46 9.75 -18.24
CA HIS A 435 -3.92 9.72 -18.35
C HIS A 435 -4.63 8.96 -17.20
N SER A 436 -5.92 9.24 -16.99
CA SER A 436 -6.75 8.43 -16.09
C SER A 436 -6.97 7.03 -16.68
N LEU A 437 -7.35 6.07 -15.85
CA LEU A 437 -7.48 4.67 -16.27
C LEU A 437 -8.45 4.50 -17.45
N ILE A 438 -9.58 5.22 -17.47
CA ILE A 438 -10.54 5.19 -18.57
C ILE A 438 -10.01 5.92 -19.79
N ASP A 439 -9.26 7.00 -19.61
CA ASP A 439 -8.78 7.82 -20.72
C ASP A 439 -7.62 7.19 -21.50
N LYS A 440 -6.91 6.24 -20.89
CA LYS A 440 -5.91 5.40 -21.55
C LYS A 440 -6.48 4.60 -22.74
N ILE A 441 -7.78 4.35 -22.79
CA ILE A 441 -8.40 3.51 -23.82
C ILE A 441 -8.72 4.36 -25.06
N PRO A 442 -8.08 4.13 -26.24
CA PRO A 442 -8.13 5.01 -27.42
C PRO A 442 -9.35 4.70 -28.30
N VAL A 443 -10.55 4.91 -27.79
CA VAL A 443 -11.82 4.65 -28.49
C VAL A 443 -12.84 5.75 -28.18
N SER A 444 -14.07 5.63 -28.73
CA SER A 444 -15.16 6.58 -28.44
C SER A 444 -15.51 6.63 -26.95
N TYR A 445 -16.16 7.72 -26.52
CA TYR A 445 -16.58 7.89 -25.11
C TYR A 445 -17.36 6.68 -24.60
N GLU A 446 -18.34 6.20 -25.35
CA GLU A 446 -19.16 5.06 -24.97
C GLU A 446 -18.35 3.77 -24.86
N ASP A 447 -17.46 3.54 -25.81
CA ASP A 447 -16.64 2.32 -25.89
C ASP A 447 -15.54 2.29 -24.84
N LYS A 448 -15.09 3.46 -24.31
CA LYS A 448 -14.16 3.55 -23.18
C LYS A 448 -14.71 2.82 -21.95
N PHE A 449 -16.00 2.97 -21.63
CA PHE A 449 -16.63 2.28 -20.51
C PHE A 449 -16.71 0.76 -20.72
N GLU A 450 -17.02 0.30 -21.93
CA GLU A 450 -17.04 -1.13 -22.24
C GLU A 450 -15.62 -1.72 -22.11
N GLY A 451 -14.61 -1.00 -22.62
CA GLY A 451 -13.21 -1.37 -22.49
C GLY A 451 -12.75 -1.44 -21.03
N LEU A 452 -13.07 -0.42 -20.23
CA LEU A 452 -12.71 -0.37 -18.80
C LEU A 452 -13.40 -1.49 -18.01
N LYS A 453 -14.70 -1.76 -18.25
CA LYS A 453 -15.39 -2.89 -17.63
C LYS A 453 -14.73 -4.23 -17.98
N THR A 454 -14.32 -4.42 -19.22
CA THR A 454 -13.60 -5.62 -19.66
C THR A 454 -12.25 -5.75 -18.95
N TYR A 455 -11.50 -4.66 -18.85
CA TYR A 455 -10.19 -4.64 -18.21
C TYR A 455 -10.27 -4.90 -16.69
N LEU A 456 -11.18 -4.24 -15.96
CA LEU A 456 -11.38 -4.52 -14.54
C LEU A 456 -11.89 -5.96 -14.32
N GLY A 457 -12.75 -6.46 -15.22
CA GLY A 457 -13.18 -7.86 -15.20
C GLY A 457 -12.02 -8.84 -15.38
N PHE A 458 -11.07 -8.53 -16.26
CA PHE A 458 -9.83 -9.30 -16.43
C PHE A 458 -8.99 -9.28 -15.16
N MET A 459 -8.73 -8.11 -14.57
CA MET A 459 -8.02 -7.99 -13.30
C MET A 459 -8.66 -8.85 -12.20
N MET A 460 -9.98 -8.77 -12.03
CA MET A 460 -10.69 -9.45 -10.96
C MET A 460 -10.73 -10.97 -11.13
N THR A 461 -10.55 -11.48 -12.34
CA THR A 461 -10.56 -12.93 -12.62
C THR A 461 -9.17 -13.53 -12.86
N HIS A 462 -8.14 -12.70 -13.08
CA HIS A 462 -6.75 -13.13 -13.18
C HIS A 462 -6.22 -13.60 -11.81
N PRO A 463 -5.31 -14.61 -11.70
CA PRO A 463 -4.65 -14.96 -10.44
C PRO A 463 -3.95 -13.77 -9.78
N GLY A 464 -4.00 -13.73 -8.44
CA GLY A 464 -3.43 -12.68 -7.59
C GLY A 464 -4.49 -11.85 -6.86
N LYS A 465 -4.09 -11.17 -5.78
CA LYS A 465 -4.96 -10.23 -5.05
C LYS A 465 -5.13 -8.95 -5.87
N LYS A 466 -6.02 -8.05 -5.48
CA LYS A 466 -6.46 -6.90 -6.29
C LYS A 466 -6.22 -5.59 -5.58
N LEU A 467 -5.78 -4.57 -6.33
CA LEU A 467 -5.71 -3.19 -5.84
C LEU A 467 -6.19 -2.24 -6.95
N LEU A 468 -7.09 -1.35 -6.60
CA LEU A 468 -7.58 -0.29 -7.47
C LEU A 468 -7.51 1.05 -6.74
N PHE A 469 -6.85 2.03 -7.37
CA PHE A 469 -6.82 3.40 -6.90
C PHE A 469 -8.16 4.09 -7.06
N MET A 470 -8.50 4.94 -6.10
CA MET A 470 -9.74 5.72 -6.04
C MET A 470 -10.01 6.49 -7.34
N GLY A 471 -11.28 6.51 -7.76
CA GLY A 471 -11.74 7.12 -9.02
C GLY A 471 -11.80 6.15 -10.20
N GLY A 472 -10.99 5.09 -10.21
CA GLY A 472 -11.00 4.05 -11.25
C GLY A 472 -12.34 3.29 -11.29
N GLU A 473 -13.00 3.12 -10.14
CA GLU A 473 -14.24 2.36 -9.98
C GLU A 473 -15.47 3.00 -10.63
N PHE A 474 -15.44 4.30 -10.90
CA PHE A 474 -16.51 5.00 -11.63
C PHE A 474 -16.03 5.65 -12.93
N GLY A 475 -14.77 5.40 -13.31
CA GLY A 475 -14.19 5.91 -14.55
C GLY A 475 -13.95 7.42 -14.54
N GLN A 476 -13.28 7.94 -13.51
CA GLN A 476 -12.87 9.33 -13.49
C GLN A 476 -12.08 9.66 -14.75
N PHE A 477 -12.42 10.77 -15.41
CA PHE A 477 -11.85 11.12 -16.71
C PHE A 477 -10.53 11.85 -16.63
N ILE A 478 -10.40 12.79 -15.68
CA ILE A 478 -9.16 13.53 -15.46
C ILE A 478 -8.16 12.70 -14.66
N GLU A 479 -6.88 12.95 -14.87
CA GLU A 479 -5.83 12.42 -14.03
C GLU A 479 -6.07 12.80 -12.57
N TRP A 480 -5.59 11.95 -11.66
CA TRP A 480 -5.64 12.26 -10.24
C TRP A 480 -4.82 13.51 -9.92
N ARG A 481 -5.36 14.32 -9.02
CA ARG A 481 -4.71 15.51 -8.48
C ARG A 481 -4.86 15.51 -6.96
N PHE A 482 -3.74 15.67 -6.25
CA PHE A 482 -3.74 15.67 -4.79
C PHE A 482 -4.40 16.91 -4.17
N ASP A 483 -4.46 18.03 -4.92
CA ASP A 483 -4.95 19.33 -4.47
C ASP A 483 -6.46 19.56 -4.67
N GLN A 484 -7.17 18.56 -5.20
CA GLN A 484 -8.63 18.60 -5.38
C GLN A 484 -9.29 17.26 -5.09
N GLY A 485 -10.59 17.26 -4.78
CA GLY A 485 -11.38 16.04 -4.61
C GLY A 485 -11.57 15.30 -5.93
N LEU A 486 -11.95 14.00 -5.84
CA LEU A 486 -12.41 13.25 -7.00
C LEU A 486 -13.63 13.93 -7.63
N ASP A 487 -13.81 13.74 -8.93
CA ASP A 487 -14.90 14.34 -9.69
C ASP A 487 -16.23 13.58 -9.49
N TRP A 488 -16.77 13.65 -8.26
CA TRP A 488 -18.01 12.98 -7.87
C TRP A 488 -19.23 13.42 -8.69
N LEU A 489 -19.17 14.60 -9.33
CA LEU A 489 -20.24 15.08 -10.21
C LEU A 489 -20.48 14.14 -11.41
N LEU A 490 -19.45 13.39 -11.83
CA LEU A 490 -19.56 12.40 -12.90
C LEU A 490 -20.65 11.36 -12.61
N LEU A 491 -20.96 11.07 -11.36
CA LEU A 491 -22.03 10.12 -11.00
C LEU A 491 -23.45 10.59 -11.35
N ALA A 492 -23.62 11.85 -11.74
CA ALA A 492 -24.87 12.33 -12.35
C ALA A 492 -25.08 11.78 -13.78
N TYR A 493 -24.01 11.34 -14.44
CA TYR A 493 -24.07 10.81 -15.79
C TYR A 493 -24.28 9.30 -15.81
N PRO A 494 -25.20 8.78 -16.67
CA PRO A 494 -25.58 7.36 -16.66
C PRO A 494 -24.43 6.39 -16.86
N ARG A 495 -23.42 6.72 -17.69
CA ARG A 495 -22.28 5.84 -17.97
C ARG A 495 -21.38 5.65 -16.74
N HIS A 496 -21.03 6.72 -16.04
CA HIS A 496 -20.25 6.67 -14.81
C HIS A 496 -21.01 5.96 -13.68
N LYS A 497 -22.31 6.23 -13.55
CA LYS A 497 -23.18 5.51 -12.61
C LYS A 497 -23.24 4.02 -12.92
N GLY A 498 -23.36 3.64 -14.21
CA GLY A 498 -23.33 2.25 -14.65
C GLY A 498 -21.98 1.59 -14.38
N MET A 499 -20.86 2.32 -14.53
CA MET A 499 -19.52 1.85 -14.20
C MET A 499 -19.35 1.59 -12.70
N LEU A 500 -19.82 2.50 -11.84
CA LEU A 500 -19.81 2.32 -10.39
C LEU A 500 -20.60 1.07 -9.97
N GLU A 501 -21.83 0.90 -10.49
CA GLU A 501 -22.65 -0.29 -10.20
C GLU A 501 -21.99 -1.58 -10.70
N TYR A 502 -21.33 -1.53 -11.87
CA TYR A 502 -20.57 -2.66 -12.38
C TYR A 502 -19.42 -3.04 -11.43
N THR A 503 -18.61 -2.07 -11.01
CA THR A 503 -17.47 -2.32 -10.13
C THR A 503 -17.93 -2.85 -8.77
N LYS A 504 -19.00 -2.29 -8.22
CA LYS A 504 -19.61 -2.77 -6.96
C LYS A 504 -20.03 -4.25 -7.04
N ASP A 505 -20.71 -4.60 -8.11
CA ASP A 505 -21.21 -5.97 -8.29
C ASP A 505 -20.08 -6.94 -8.66
N LEU A 506 -19.07 -6.49 -9.40
CA LEU A 506 -17.85 -7.26 -9.70
C LEU A 506 -17.07 -7.58 -8.44
N ASN A 507 -16.91 -6.60 -7.53
CA ASN A 507 -16.28 -6.79 -6.22
C ASN A 507 -17.06 -7.80 -5.36
N ALA A 508 -18.39 -7.69 -5.35
CA ALA A 508 -19.26 -8.66 -4.64
C ALA A 508 -19.13 -10.08 -5.22
N PHE A 509 -19.10 -10.18 -6.54
CA PHE A 509 -18.89 -11.45 -7.24
C PHE A 509 -17.54 -12.07 -6.91
N TYR A 510 -16.46 -11.29 -6.99
CA TYR A 510 -15.13 -11.74 -6.58
C TYR A 510 -15.13 -12.28 -5.15
N LYS A 511 -15.64 -11.50 -4.20
CA LYS A 511 -15.67 -11.84 -2.77
C LYS A 511 -16.45 -13.14 -2.51
N SER A 512 -17.53 -13.39 -3.25
CA SER A 512 -18.42 -14.57 -3.08
C SER A 512 -18.02 -15.80 -3.90
N THR A 513 -16.96 -15.71 -4.74
CA THR A 513 -16.55 -16.78 -5.66
C THR A 513 -15.17 -17.33 -5.30
N PRO A 514 -15.07 -18.37 -4.46
CA PRO A 514 -13.80 -18.94 -4.00
C PRO A 514 -12.83 -19.32 -5.13
N ALA A 515 -13.34 -19.73 -6.28
CA ALA A 515 -12.52 -20.05 -7.45
C ALA A 515 -11.64 -18.88 -7.93
N LEU A 516 -11.96 -17.62 -7.57
CA LEU A 516 -11.21 -16.44 -7.99
C LEU A 516 -10.09 -16.04 -7.02
N TRP A 517 -10.00 -16.65 -5.83
CA TRP A 517 -9.05 -16.21 -4.81
C TRP A 517 -8.47 -17.31 -3.91
N SER A 518 -9.09 -18.50 -3.81
CA SER A 518 -8.65 -19.52 -2.85
C SER A 518 -7.39 -20.27 -3.27
N GLN A 519 -6.99 -20.17 -4.55
CA GLN A 519 -5.80 -20.79 -5.12
C GLN A 519 -5.02 -19.81 -6.04
N ASP A 520 -4.90 -18.55 -5.62
CA ASP A 520 -4.22 -17.50 -6.40
C ASP A 520 -2.71 -17.73 -6.57
N ASN A 521 -2.10 -18.53 -5.73
CA ASN A 521 -0.66 -18.79 -5.70
C ASN A 521 -0.29 -20.20 -6.16
N ARG A 522 -1.17 -20.91 -6.89
CA ARG A 522 -0.99 -22.31 -7.33
C ARG A 522 -1.53 -22.54 -8.73
N TRP A 523 -0.84 -23.38 -9.47
CA TRP A 523 -1.23 -23.78 -10.82
C TRP A 523 -2.60 -24.49 -10.88
N GLU A 524 -2.98 -25.20 -9.83
CA GLU A 524 -4.27 -25.91 -9.74
C GLU A 524 -5.47 -24.96 -9.80
N GLY A 525 -5.28 -23.69 -9.45
CA GLY A 525 -6.32 -22.66 -9.51
C GLY A 525 -6.60 -22.10 -10.89
N PHE A 526 -5.83 -22.48 -11.93
CA PHE A 526 -5.95 -21.87 -13.26
C PHE A 526 -5.73 -22.86 -14.41
N ARG A 527 -6.52 -22.74 -15.46
CA ARG A 527 -6.29 -23.46 -16.71
C ARG A 527 -6.71 -22.61 -17.91
N TRP A 528 -5.80 -22.39 -18.85
CA TRP A 528 -6.16 -21.81 -20.13
C TRP A 528 -7.15 -22.69 -20.90
N VAL A 529 -8.12 -22.04 -21.57
CA VAL A 529 -9.01 -22.67 -22.54
C VAL A 529 -8.64 -22.17 -23.93
N SER A 530 -8.76 -20.87 -24.22
CA SER A 530 -8.25 -20.26 -25.44
C SER A 530 -7.28 -19.14 -25.08
N VAL A 531 -6.00 -19.30 -25.44
CA VAL A 531 -4.94 -18.36 -25.10
C VAL A 531 -4.38 -17.64 -26.31
N ASP A 532 -4.41 -18.27 -27.49
CA ASP A 532 -3.68 -17.82 -28.70
C ASP A 532 -4.56 -17.18 -29.76
N ASP A 533 -5.84 -16.92 -29.49
CA ASP A 533 -6.75 -16.32 -30.48
C ASP A 533 -6.58 -14.80 -30.60
N ASN A 534 -5.38 -14.39 -31.01
CA ASN A 534 -5.02 -13.00 -31.21
C ASN A 534 -5.80 -12.34 -32.36
N THR A 535 -6.21 -13.10 -33.37
CA THR A 535 -6.94 -12.57 -34.53
C THR A 535 -8.34 -12.08 -34.17
N GLN A 536 -8.93 -12.65 -33.13
CA GLN A 536 -10.24 -12.26 -32.61
C GLN A 536 -10.15 -11.48 -31.29
N ASN A 537 -8.95 -11.34 -30.71
CA ASN A 537 -8.71 -10.74 -29.39
C ASN A 537 -9.57 -11.37 -28.27
N VAL A 538 -9.72 -12.69 -28.33
CA VAL A 538 -10.46 -13.49 -27.36
C VAL A 538 -9.50 -14.29 -26.50
N ILE A 539 -9.68 -14.22 -25.18
CA ILE A 539 -9.03 -15.12 -24.23
C ILE A 539 -10.08 -15.78 -23.34
N SER A 540 -9.81 -17.01 -22.94
CA SER A 540 -10.68 -17.70 -21.98
C SER A 540 -9.89 -18.69 -21.14
N TYR A 541 -10.33 -18.86 -19.91
CA TYR A 541 -9.71 -19.72 -18.92
C TYR A 541 -10.70 -20.20 -17.87
N LEU A 542 -10.30 -21.25 -17.17
CA LEU A 542 -10.99 -21.78 -16.01
C LEU A 542 -10.27 -21.32 -14.74
N ARG A 543 -11.03 -20.92 -13.74
CA ARG A 543 -10.57 -20.69 -12.38
C ARG A 543 -11.20 -21.71 -11.45
N TYR A 544 -10.36 -22.37 -10.67
CA TYR A 544 -10.77 -23.45 -9.77
C TYR A 544 -10.58 -23.05 -8.31
N ASP A 545 -11.48 -23.49 -7.45
CA ASP A 545 -11.26 -23.47 -6.02
C ASP A 545 -10.67 -24.80 -5.51
N LYS A 546 -10.46 -24.89 -4.20
CA LYS A 546 -9.88 -26.08 -3.55
C LYS A 546 -10.79 -27.31 -3.58
N SER A 547 -12.10 -27.15 -3.75
CA SER A 547 -13.06 -28.26 -3.86
C SER A 547 -13.16 -28.81 -5.29
N GLY A 548 -12.55 -28.11 -6.26
CA GLY A 548 -12.66 -28.42 -7.67
C GLY A 548 -13.83 -27.69 -8.38
N ASP A 549 -14.60 -26.90 -7.65
CA ASP A 549 -15.59 -25.99 -8.25
C ASP A 549 -14.90 -24.95 -9.12
N TYR A 550 -15.50 -24.59 -10.25
CA TYR A 550 -14.87 -23.67 -11.18
C TYR A 550 -15.83 -22.71 -11.85
N VAL A 551 -15.24 -21.66 -12.41
CA VAL A 551 -15.90 -20.76 -13.35
C VAL A 551 -15.13 -20.69 -14.66
N LEU A 552 -15.86 -20.60 -15.77
CA LEU A 552 -15.32 -20.34 -17.11
C LEU A 552 -15.40 -18.83 -17.36
N VAL A 553 -14.25 -18.20 -17.54
CA VAL A 553 -14.11 -16.77 -17.86
C VAL A 553 -13.87 -16.62 -19.36
N VAL A 554 -14.64 -15.77 -20.01
CA VAL A 554 -14.54 -15.48 -21.44
C VAL A 554 -14.45 -13.97 -21.64
N LEU A 555 -13.35 -13.50 -22.25
CA LEU A 555 -13.08 -12.09 -22.50
C LEU A 555 -12.91 -11.84 -23.99
N ASN A 556 -13.51 -10.77 -24.47
CA ASN A 556 -13.33 -10.24 -25.83
C ASN A 556 -12.86 -8.79 -25.75
N PHE A 557 -11.62 -8.54 -26.11
CA PHE A 557 -11.02 -7.21 -26.13
C PHE A 557 -11.17 -6.49 -27.49
N SER A 558 -11.93 -7.10 -28.42
CA SER A 558 -12.31 -6.48 -29.69
C SER A 558 -13.72 -5.87 -29.58
N PRO A 559 -14.01 -4.73 -30.22
CA PRO A 559 -15.37 -4.20 -30.31
C PRO A 559 -16.31 -5.09 -31.15
N VAL A 560 -15.76 -6.06 -31.92
CA VAL A 560 -16.52 -6.94 -32.79
C VAL A 560 -17.05 -8.15 -32.02
N PRO A 561 -18.38 -8.37 -31.95
CA PRO A 561 -18.95 -9.56 -31.28
C PRO A 561 -18.64 -10.83 -32.06
N ARG A 562 -18.49 -11.96 -31.37
CA ARG A 562 -18.27 -13.29 -31.95
C ARG A 562 -19.51 -14.14 -31.78
N LYS A 563 -20.04 -14.62 -32.90
CA LYS A 563 -21.22 -15.50 -32.91
C LYS A 563 -20.80 -16.96 -32.97
N ARG A 564 -21.44 -17.82 -32.18
CA ARG A 564 -21.21 -19.28 -32.16
C ARG A 564 -19.72 -19.65 -32.00
N TYR A 565 -19.00 -18.91 -31.18
CA TYR A 565 -17.59 -19.21 -30.87
C TYR A 565 -17.52 -20.51 -30.08
N LEU A 566 -16.77 -21.49 -30.60
CA LEU A 566 -16.63 -22.80 -29.94
C LEU A 566 -15.64 -22.69 -28.79
N MET A 567 -16.10 -23.02 -27.58
CA MET A 567 -15.34 -22.96 -26.36
C MET A 567 -15.27 -24.34 -25.71
N GLY A 568 -14.08 -24.85 -25.44
CA GLY A 568 -13.89 -26.13 -24.73
C GLY A 568 -14.37 -26.01 -23.30
N VAL A 569 -14.99 -27.07 -22.78
CA VAL A 569 -15.43 -27.18 -21.37
C VAL A 569 -15.15 -28.57 -20.82
N PRO A 570 -14.93 -28.70 -19.47
CA PRO A 570 -14.60 -29.98 -18.84
C PRO A 570 -15.77 -30.96 -18.77
N GLU A 571 -17.01 -30.48 -18.68
CA GLU A 571 -18.17 -31.28 -18.34
C GLU A 571 -19.27 -31.21 -19.38
N LEU A 572 -20.02 -32.33 -19.54
CA LEU A 572 -21.19 -32.42 -20.42
C LEU A 572 -22.44 -31.98 -19.64
N THR A 573 -22.58 -30.70 -19.39
CA THR A 573 -23.69 -30.10 -18.64
C THR A 573 -24.12 -28.76 -19.25
N SER A 574 -25.10 -28.10 -18.64
CA SER A 574 -25.46 -26.73 -18.94
C SER A 574 -24.50 -25.75 -18.25
N TYR A 575 -24.16 -24.67 -18.93
CA TYR A 575 -23.32 -23.58 -18.44
C TYR A 575 -24.14 -22.30 -18.35
N LYS A 576 -24.42 -21.86 -17.11
CA LYS A 576 -25.18 -20.62 -16.84
C LYS A 576 -24.28 -19.41 -16.74
N CYS A 577 -24.69 -18.31 -17.36
CA CYS A 577 -24.07 -17.02 -17.18
C CYS A 577 -24.34 -16.52 -15.76
N VAL A 578 -23.29 -16.39 -14.95
CA VAL A 578 -23.37 -15.87 -13.57
C VAL A 578 -22.96 -14.41 -13.46
N PHE A 579 -22.19 -13.90 -14.44
CA PHE A 579 -21.80 -12.49 -14.52
C PHE A 579 -21.52 -12.06 -15.95
N SER A 580 -21.92 -10.84 -16.34
CA SER A 580 -21.56 -10.24 -17.63
C SER A 580 -21.48 -8.71 -17.54
N SER A 581 -20.41 -8.13 -18.11
CA SER A 581 -20.24 -6.68 -18.19
C SER A 581 -21.29 -5.97 -19.05
N THR A 582 -22.00 -6.72 -19.92
CA THR A 582 -23.00 -6.17 -20.86
C THR A 582 -24.42 -6.13 -20.31
N MET A 583 -24.63 -6.40 -19.02
CA MET A 583 -25.96 -6.29 -18.40
C MET A 583 -26.52 -4.87 -18.50
N LYS A 584 -27.84 -4.74 -18.69
CA LYS A 584 -28.53 -3.44 -18.84
C LYS A 584 -28.30 -2.51 -17.65
N LYS A 585 -28.23 -3.06 -16.43
CA LYS A 585 -27.97 -2.26 -15.22
C LYS A 585 -26.61 -1.54 -15.20
N TYR A 586 -25.66 -1.96 -16.05
CA TYR A 586 -24.37 -1.35 -16.24
C TYR A 586 -24.29 -0.48 -17.51
N GLY A 587 -25.45 -0.18 -18.12
CA GLY A 587 -25.53 0.54 -19.39
C GLY A 587 -25.25 -0.29 -20.63
N GLY A 588 -25.14 -1.61 -20.49
CA GLY A 588 -24.96 -2.55 -21.59
C GLY A 588 -26.28 -2.94 -22.29
N ASN A 589 -26.18 -3.70 -23.36
CA ASN A 589 -27.30 -4.13 -24.19
C ASN A 589 -27.80 -5.56 -23.90
N SER A 590 -27.23 -6.24 -22.90
CA SER A 590 -27.52 -7.64 -22.53
C SER A 590 -27.37 -8.62 -23.70
N SER A 591 -26.35 -8.46 -24.51
CA SER A 591 -26.11 -9.25 -25.73
C SER A 591 -25.57 -10.67 -25.49
N TYR A 592 -25.47 -11.10 -24.21
CA TYR A 592 -25.12 -12.46 -23.82
C TYR A 592 -26.34 -13.38 -23.76
N LYS A 593 -26.12 -14.69 -23.89
CA LYS A 593 -27.14 -15.71 -23.64
C LYS A 593 -27.00 -16.26 -22.23
N ALA A 594 -28.12 -16.45 -21.53
CA ALA A 594 -28.14 -16.86 -20.13
C ALA A 594 -27.60 -18.28 -19.88
N GLU A 595 -27.72 -19.19 -20.87
CA GLU A 595 -27.36 -20.60 -20.73
C GLU A 595 -26.89 -21.20 -22.05
N TYR A 596 -25.90 -22.11 -21.98
CA TYR A 596 -25.42 -22.93 -23.09
C TYR A 596 -25.31 -24.39 -22.63
N LYS A 597 -25.75 -25.33 -23.47
CA LYS A 597 -25.58 -26.77 -23.26
C LYS A 597 -24.31 -27.24 -23.92
N ALA A 598 -23.53 -28.04 -23.22
CA ALA A 598 -22.32 -28.65 -23.78
C ALA A 598 -22.67 -29.78 -24.75
N GLU A 599 -21.86 -29.91 -25.78
CA GLU A 599 -21.95 -30.95 -26.81
C GLU A 599 -20.73 -31.88 -26.71
N LYS A 600 -20.90 -33.16 -27.14
CA LYS A 600 -19.81 -34.13 -27.23
C LYS A 600 -18.87 -33.77 -28.39
N LYS A 601 -18.09 -32.73 -28.19
CA LYS A 601 -17.13 -32.22 -29.17
C LYS A 601 -15.86 -31.77 -28.44
N SER A 602 -14.75 -32.39 -28.69
CA SER A 602 -13.48 -31.97 -28.11
C SER A 602 -13.03 -30.62 -28.70
N MET A 603 -12.60 -29.69 -27.82
CA MET A 603 -12.12 -28.39 -28.20
C MET A 603 -11.13 -27.85 -27.14
N HIS A 604 -10.07 -27.12 -27.55
CA HIS A 604 -9.09 -26.52 -26.64
C HIS A 604 -8.47 -27.50 -25.60
N GLY A 605 -8.28 -28.78 -26.01
CA GLY A 605 -7.78 -29.82 -25.11
C GLY A 605 -8.77 -30.26 -24.01
N LEU A 606 -10.05 -29.91 -24.16
CA LEU A 606 -11.16 -30.31 -23.27
C LEU A 606 -12.13 -31.24 -23.99
N PRO A 607 -12.81 -32.17 -23.28
CA PRO A 607 -13.61 -33.25 -23.91
C PRO A 607 -14.92 -32.78 -24.52
N PHE A 608 -15.45 -31.66 -24.09
CA PHE A 608 -16.75 -31.11 -24.52
C PHE A 608 -16.61 -29.66 -24.98
N ALA A 609 -17.62 -29.13 -25.65
CA ALA A 609 -17.64 -27.73 -26.10
C ALA A 609 -19.04 -27.10 -25.97
N ILE A 610 -19.06 -25.78 -25.78
CA ILE A 610 -20.23 -24.93 -25.90
C ILE A 610 -20.03 -23.94 -27.05
N ALA A 611 -21.11 -23.57 -27.75
CA ALA A 611 -21.07 -22.56 -28.82
C ALA A 611 -21.58 -21.21 -28.28
N VAL A 612 -20.67 -20.37 -27.80
CA VAL A 612 -21.03 -19.12 -27.12
C VAL A 612 -21.13 -17.93 -28.09
N ASN A 613 -22.03 -17.01 -27.77
CA ASN A 613 -22.01 -15.67 -28.37
C ASN A 613 -21.27 -14.74 -27.41
N ILE A 614 -20.14 -14.18 -27.87
CA ILE A 614 -19.28 -13.31 -27.08
C ILE A 614 -19.53 -11.87 -27.55
N PRO A 615 -20.08 -10.99 -26.69
CA PRO A 615 -20.24 -9.57 -27.03
C PRO A 615 -18.90 -8.90 -27.28
N GLY A 616 -18.88 -7.79 -28.02
CA GLY A 616 -17.68 -6.96 -28.18
C GLY A 616 -17.31 -6.24 -26.87
N ASN A 617 -16.04 -5.99 -26.63
CA ASN A 617 -15.51 -5.36 -25.42
C ASN A 617 -16.24 -5.85 -24.16
N SER A 618 -16.07 -7.14 -23.83
CA SER A 618 -16.86 -7.75 -22.77
C SER A 618 -16.13 -8.83 -21.99
N ILE A 619 -16.53 -9.01 -20.76
CA ILE A 619 -16.32 -10.22 -19.98
C ILE A 619 -17.66 -10.90 -19.70
N THR A 620 -17.69 -12.22 -19.86
CA THR A 620 -18.82 -13.05 -19.44
C THR A 620 -18.29 -14.26 -18.71
N ILE A 621 -18.89 -14.59 -17.58
CA ILE A 621 -18.49 -15.68 -16.69
C ILE A 621 -19.61 -16.70 -16.61
N TYR A 622 -19.27 -17.96 -16.84
CA TYR A 622 -20.19 -19.08 -16.79
C TYR A 622 -19.81 -20.04 -15.66
N LYS A 623 -20.82 -20.66 -15.07
CA LYS A 623 -20.68 -21.74 -14.10
C LYS A 623 -21.43 -22.99 -14.61
N PRO A 624 -20.85 -24.21 -14.45
CA PRO A 624 -21.59 -25.44 -14.76
C PRO A 624 -22.78 -25.59 -13.81
N GLU A 625 -23.89 -26.16 -14.32
CA GLU A 625 -24.94 -26.66 -13.43
C GLU A 625 -24.48 -27.98 -12.82
N ASN A 626 -24.32 -27.99 -11.51
CA ASN A 626 -24.08 -29.21 -10.77
C ASN A 626 -25.39 -30.06 -10.83
N ASN A 627 -25.29 -31.29 -11.35
CA ASN A 627 -26.39 -32.25 -11.30
C ASN A 627 -26.64 -32.76 -9.88
#